data_ff17e6ed5940e0808551731c1dd7d3da
#
_entry.id   ff17e6ed5940e0808551731c1dd7d3da
#
_cell.length_a   1.000
_cell.length_b   1.000
_cell.length_c   1.000
_cell.angle_alpha   90.00
_cell.angle_beta   90.00
_cell.angle_gamma   90.00
#
_symmetry.space_group_name_H-M   'P 1'
#
loop_
_entity.id
_entity.type
_entity.pdbx_description
1 polymer ?
#
loop_
_entity_poly.entity_id
_entity_poly.type
_entity_poly.pdbx_seq_one_letter_code
_entity_poly.pdbx_strand_id
1 'polypeptide(L)'
;MISTANITQQFGAKPLFENISVKFGEGNRYGLIGANGCGKSTFMKILSGELEQTSGNVSYDPNERVAKLNQDQFAYEEFTVIDTVIMGHKELWEVKQERDRIYSLAEMSEEDGMKVADLEVQFAEMDGYMAEAKAGELLLAVGIPMEQHFGLMSEVAPGWKLRVLLAQVLFADPDVMLLDEPTNNLDMDTIRWLEDTLNARNCTMIIISHDRHFLNSVCTHMADLDYGELRVYPGNYDEYMTAASQARERLLNDNAKKKAQIAELQTFVARFSANASKAKQATSRAKQIDKIKLDEVKASSRQNPFIRFEQSKELFRNALIVENLSQGFEEDLFANFNAIFEVGERVAIIGENGVGKTTLLNTLAGVLEPRSGEFKWSENANIGYYAQDHAHDFAEDMNLTDWMGQWRQEGDDEQVVRSFLGRMLFGQDDIKKSVKVLSGGEQGRMLLGKLMMHKPNMLLMDEPTNHMDMESIESLNTALEQYKGTLFFVSHDRVFVDSLATRIIEIRDGKITDFKGTYSEFLKSRGIEG
;
A
#
# COMPACT_ATOMS: atom_id res chain seq x y z
N MET A 1 -12.62 8.98 -21.15
CA MET A 1 -13.40 9.11 -19.88
C MET A 1 -14.05 7.76 -19.53
N ILE A 2 -13.96 7.29 -18.27
CA ILE A 2 -14.66 6.06 -17.81
C ILE A 2 -15.93 6.44 -17.07
N SER A 3 -17.02 5.72 -17.34
CA SER A 3 -18.25 5.83 -16.55
C SER A 3 -18.79 4.45 -16.17
N THR A 4 -19.35 4.35 -14.97
CA THR A 4 -20.00 3.14 -14.46
C THR A 4 -21.46 3.44 -14.21
N ALA A 5 -22.34 2.49 -14.51
CA ALA A 5 -23.77 2.57 -14.28
C ALA A 5 -24.26 1.33 -13.52
N ASN A 6 -24.69 1.54 -12.27
CA ASN A 6 -25.27 0.52 -11.39
C ASN A 6 -24.43 -0.76 -11.25
N ILE A 7 -23.12 -0.62 -11.18
CA ILE A 7 -22.22 -1.76 -11.01
C ILE A 7 -22.48 -2.41 -9.65
N THR A 8 -22.74 -3.71 -9.68
CA THR A 8 -22.87 -4.55 -8.49
C THR A 8 -22.00 -5.78 -8.68
N GLN A 9 -21.25 -6.13 -7.63
CA GLN A 9 -20.42 -7.34 -7.60
C GLN A 9 -20.72 -8.18 -6.37
N GLN A 10 -20.95 -9.47 -6.59
CA GLN A 10 -21.30 -10.43 -5.55
C GLN A 10 -20.59 -11.77 -5.77
N PHE A 11 -19.86 -12.24 -4.75
CA PHE A 11 -19.20 -13.54 -4.75
C PHE A 11 -19.85 -14.56 -3.81
N GLY A 12 -20.73 -14.13 -2.92
CA GLY A 12 -21.37 -14.95 -1.91
C GLY A 12 -22.78 -14.48 -1.58
N ALA A 13 -23.23 -14.70 -0.34
CA ALA A 13 -24.58 -14.33 0.09
C ALA A 13 -24.82 -12.83 0.16
N LYS A 14 -23.75 -12.02 0.33
CA LYS A 14 -23.83 -10.55 0.38
C LYS A 14 -23.01 -9.96 -0.77
N PRO A 15 -23.47 -8.88 -1.38
CA PRO A 15 -22.70 -8.16 -2.37
C PRO A 15 -21.47 -7.51 -1.72
N LEU A 16 -20.38 -7.44 -2.48
CA LEU A 16 -19.18 -6.73 -2.11
C LEU A 16 -19.41 -5.22 -2.21
N PHE A 17 -20.05 -4.81 -3.29
CA PHE A 17 -20.58 -3.45 -3.50
C PHE A 17 -21.79 -3.47 -4.43
N GLU A 18 -22.64 -2.45 -4.32
CA GLU A 18 -23.91 -2.38 -5.03
C GLU A 18 -24.14 -1.01 -5.67
N ASN A 19 -24.73 -1.02 -6.86
CA ASN A 19 -25.26 0.15 -7.54
C ASN A 19 -24.24 1.30 -7.70
N ILE A 20 -22.96 0.99 -7.90
CA ILE A 20 -21.94 1.99 -8.13
C ILE A 20 -22.16 2.66 -9.49
N SER A 21 -22.46 3.96 -9.45
CA SER A 21 -22.60 4.81 -10.62
C SER A 21 -21.73 6.03 -10.44
N VAL A 22 -20.59 6.06 -11.15
CA VAL A 22 -19.58 7.11 -11.05
C VAL A 22 -19.02 7.43 -12.43
N LYS A 23 -18.64 8.70 -12.60
CA LYS A 23 -18.00 9.20 -13.81
C LYS A 23 -16.62 9.72 -13.45
N PHE A 24 -15.60 9.11 -14.03
CA PHE A 24 -14.21 9.55 -13.92
C PHE A 24 -13.91 10.49 -15.08
N GLY A 25 -13.79 11.79 -14.78
CA GLY A 25 -13.56 12.83 -15.78
C GLY A 25 -12.16 12.77 -16.36
N GLU A 26 -12.06 13.21 -17.60
CA GLU A 26 -10.81 13.26 -18.36
C GLU A 26 -9.75 14.14 -17.67
N GLY A 27 -8.50 13.68 -17.68
CA GLY A 27 -7.35 14.38 -17.10
C GLY A 27 -7.32 14.45 -15.57
N ASN A 28 -8.30 13.85 -14.87
CA ASN A 28 -8.31 13.81 -13.41
C ASN A 28 -7.64 12.54 -12.87
N ARG A 29 -7.01 12.66 -11.71
CA ARG A 29 -6.33 11.59 -11.01
C ARG A 29 -7.09 11.25 -9.72
N TYR A 30 -7.66 10.04 -9.68
CA TYR A 30 -8.52 9.56 -8.60
C TYR A 30 -7.77 8.59 -7.71
N GLY A 31 -7.63 8.90 -6.42
CA GLY A 31 -7.16 7.95 -5.41
C GLY A 31 -8.33 7.08 -4.93
N LEU A 32 -8.33 5.80 -5.26
CA LEU A 32 -9.36 4.85 -4.82
C LEU A 32 -8.97 4.29 -3.45
N ILE A 33 -9.69 4.70 -2.43
CA ILE A 33 -9.44 4.34 -1.03
C ILE A 33 -10.61 3.54 -0.44
N GLY A 34 -10.36 2.87 0.67
CA GLY A 34 -11.35 2.07 1.39
C GLY A 34 -10.67 1.00 2.23
N ALA A 35 -11.39 0.41 3.17
CA ALA A 35 -10.88 -0.67 4.03
C ALA A 35 -10.34 -1.87 3.24
N ASN A 36 -9.44 -2.65 3.84
CA ASN A 36 -9.00 -3.90 3.21
C ASN A 36 -10.19 -4.85 3.06
N GLY A 37 -10.26 -5.50 1.88
CA GLY A 37 -11.36 -6.40 1.52
C GLY A 37 -12.66 -5.70 1.09
N CYS A 38 -12.75 -4.37 1.02
CA CYS A 38 -13.94 -3.67 0.53
C CYS A 38 -14.18 -3.80 -0.99
N GLY A 39 -13.19 -4.33 -1.74
CA GLY A 39 -13.32 -4.61 -3.17
C GLY A 39 -12.60 -3.64 -4.11
N LYS A 40 -11.63 -2.85 -3.64
CA LYS A 40 -10.85 -1.90 -4.48
C LYS A 40 -10.24 -2.57 -5.71
N SER A 41 -9.43 -3.61 -5.52
CA SER A 41 -8.79 -4.35 -6.62
C SER A 41 -9.82 -5.09 -7.50
N THR A 42 -10.92 -5.55 -6.92
CA THR A 42 -12.05 -6.14 -7.68
C THR A 42 -12.70 -5.09 -8.58
N PHE A 43 -12.93 -3.89 -8.07
CA PHE A 43 -13.47 -2.80 -8.86
C PHE A 43 -12.51 -2.39 -10.00
N MET A 44 -11.20 -2.35 -9.72
CA MET A 44 -10.17 -2.12 -10.76
C MET A 44 -10.19 -3.19 -11.86
N LYS A 45 -10.36 -4.48 -11.49
CA LYS A 45 -10.50 -5.57 -12.47
C LYS A 45 -11.75 -5.45 -13.33
N ILE A 46 -12.84 -4.95 -12.77
CA ILE A 46 -14.07 -4.66 -13.53
C ILE A 46 -13.82 -3.48 -14.49
N LEU A 47 -13.17 -2.41 -14.02
CA LEU A 47 -12.82 -1.28 -14.86
C LEU A 47 -11.83 -1.65 -15.97
N SER A 48 -10.94 -2.61 -15.81
CA SER A 48 -10.03 -3.09 -16.85
C SER A 48 -10.65 -4.10 -17.80
N GLY A 49 -11.87 -4.58 -17.52
CA GLY A 49 -12.53 -5.65 -18.29
C GLY A 49 -12.00 -7.06 -18.01
N GLU A 50 -11.15 -7.25 -17.00
CA GLU A 50 -10.64 -8.57 -16.60
C GLU A 50 -11.65 -9.39 -15.81
N LEU A 51 -12.63 -8.73 -15.21
CA LEU A 51 -13.67 -9.36 -14.43
C LEU A 51 -15.04 -8.81 -14.87
N GLU A 52 -15.95 -9.72 -15.23
CA GLU A 52 -17.33 -9.35 -15.49
C GLU A 52 -18.06 -9.05 -14.17
N GLN A 53 -18.77 -7.94 -14.15
CA GLN A 53 -19.63 -7.55 -13.03
C GLN A 53 -20.89 -8.40 -12.98
N THR A 54 -21.44 -8.59 -11.76
CA THR A 54 -22.71 -9.31 -11.58
C THR A 54 -23.87 -8.57 -12.23
N SER A 55 -23.89 -7.24 -12.16
CA SER A 55 -24.86 -6.39 -12.88
C SER A 55 -24.30 -4.99 -13.09
N GLY A 56 -24.94 -4.22 -13.97
CA GLY A 56 -24.52 -2.89 -14.35
C GLY A 56 -23.65 -2.88 -15.61
N ASN A 57 -23.05 -1.73 -15.92
CA ASN A 57 -22.25 -1.55 -17.12
C ASN A 57 -21.08 -0.57 -16.89
N VAL A 58 -19.95 -0.86 -17.53
CA VAL A 58 -18.80 0.04 -17.65
C VAL A 58 -18.77 0.56 -19.08
N SER A 59 -18.59 1.85 -19.27
CA SER A 59 -18.52 2.48 -20.58
C SER A 59 -17.26 3.34 -20.67
N TYR A 60 -16.59 3.23 -21.83
CA TYR A 60 -15.43 4.03 -22.23
C TYR A 60 -15.81 4.90 -23.41
N ASP A 61 -15.12 6.02 -23.58
CA ASP A 61 -15.24 6.79 -24.80
C ASP A 61 -14.64 6.00 -25.98
N PRO A 62 -15.17 6.16 -27.20
CA PRO A 62 -14.64 5.43 -28.35
C PRO A 62 -13.14 5.71 -28.57
N ASN A 63 -12.39 4.66 -28.86
CA ASN A 63 -10.94 4.69 -29.13
C ASN A 63 -10.03 5.03 -27.94
N GLU A 64 -10.54 5.07 -26.70
CA GLU A 64 -9.68 5.23 -25.52
C GLU A 64 -8.83 3.99 -25.24
N ARG A 65 -7.54 4.19 -25.06
CA ARG A 65 -6.61 3.14 -24.64
C ARG A 65 -6.58 3.08 -23.12
N VAL A 66 -6.85 1.89 -22.59
CA VAL A 66 -6.81 1.62 -21.15
C VAL A 66 -5.61 0.74 -20.86
N ALA A 67 -4.71 1.20 -19.99
CA ALA A 67 -3.62 0.40 -19.47
C ALA A 67 -3.78 0.19 -17.95
N LYS A 68 -3.48 -1.04 -17.52
CA LYS A 68 -3.51 -1.43 -16.11
C LYS A 68 -2.16 -1.98 -15.68
N LEU A 69 -1.71 -1.59 -14.50
CA LEU A 69 -0.55 -2.20 -13.86
C LEU A 69 -0.89 -3.65 -13.48
N ASN A 70 -0.21 -4.60 -14.13
CA ASN A 70 -0.37 -6.02 -13.84
C ASN A 70 0.38 -6.37 -12.54
N GLN A 71 -0.26 -7.09 -11.64
CA GLN A 71 0.35 -7.58 -10.40
C GLN A 71 1.01 -8.96 -10.57
N ASP A 72 0.72 -9.68 -11.66
CA ASP A 72 1.37 -10.95 -11.96
C ASP A 72 2.78 -10.72 -12.49
N GLN A 73 3.75 -10.88 -11.60
CA GLN A 73 5.16 -10.68 -11.88
C GLN A 73 5.77 -11.76 -12.80
N PHE A 74 5.06 -12.88 -12.99
CA PHE A 74 5.55 -14.06 -13.71
C PHE A 74 4.90 -14.22 -15.11
N ALA A 75 4.03 -13.30 -15.48
CA ALA A 75 3.29 -13.38 -16.75
C ALA A 75 4.17 -13.28 -18.01
N TYR A 76 5.40 -12.75 -17.88
CA TYR A 76 6.27 -12.40 -19.02
C TYR A 76 7.65 -13.05 -18.98
N GLU A 77 7.82 -14.15 -18.27
CA GLU A 77 9.15 -14.77 -18.02
C GLU A 77 9.92 -15.21 -19.27
N GLU A 78 9.22 -15.51 -20.35
CA GLU A 78 9.79 -15.97 -21.63
C GLU A 78 10.25 -14.81 -22.53
N PHE A 79 9.91 -13.56 -22.17
CA PHE A 79 10.24 -12.37 -22.96
C PHE A 79 11.44 -11.62 -22.40
N THR A 80 12.07 -10.81 -23.26
CA THR A 80 13.10 -9.90 -22.78
C THR A 80 12.47 -8.75 -21.97
N VAL A 81 13.27 -8.14 -21.10
CA VAL A 81 12.83 -7.01 -20.28
C VAL A 81 12.32 -5.86 -21.16
N ILE A 82 13.04 -5.52 -22.23
CA ILE A 82 12.68 -4.44 -23.14
C ILE A 82 11.44 -4.76 -23.97
N ASP A 83 11.30 -5.99 -24.45
CA ASP A 83 10.10 -6.41 -25.17
C ASP A 83 8.87 -6.39 -24.26
N THR A 84 9.04 -6.80 -23.00
CA THR A 84 7.95 -6.71 -22.00
C THR A 84 7.44 -5.28 -21.85
N VAL A 85 8.31 -4.28 -21.87
CA VAL A 85 7.89 -2.87 -21.84
C VAL A 85 7.14 -2.48 -23.10
N ILE A 86 7.67 -2.85 -24.28
CA ILE A 86 7.05 -2.53 -25.59
C ILE A 86 5.65 -3.18 -25.73
N MET A 87 5.44 -4.36 -25.14
CA MET A 87 4.13 -5.04 -25.09
C MET A 87 3.03 -4.20 -24.45
N GLY A 88 3.37 -3.17 -23.67
CA GLY A 88 2.40 -2.20 -23.16
C GLY A 88 1.57 -1.54 -24.26
N HIS A 89 2.17 -1.29 -25.43
CA HIS A 89 1.47 -0.82 -26.61
C HIS A 89 1.12 -1.99 -27.54
N LYS A 90 -0.05 -2.60 -27.31
CA LYS A 90 -0.46 -3.86 -27.97
C LYS A 90 -0.38 -3.79 -29.50
N GLU A 91 -0.91 -2.74 -30.10
CA GLU A 91 -0.92 -2.58 -31.57
C GLU A 91 0.50 -2.51 -32.13
N LEU A 92 1.39 -1.72 -31.49
CA LEU A 92 2.79 -1.65 -31.89
C LEU A 92 3.48 -3.01 -31.79
N TRP A 93 3.21 -3.75 -30.71
CA TRP A 93 3.77 -5.06 -30.48
C TRP A 93 3.31 -6.08 -31.55
N GLU A 94 2.03 -6.10 -31.88
CA GLU A 94 1.47 -6.97 -32.92
C GLU A 94 2.08 -6.68 -34.29
N VAL A 95 2.21 -5.40 -34.63
CA VAL A 95 2.85 -4.96 -35.88
C VAL A 95 4.33 -5.34 -35.90
N LYS A 96 5.07 -5.14 -34.79
CA LYS A 96 6.48 -5.54 -34.66
C LYS A 96 6.63 -7.05 -34.86
N GLN A 97 5.83 -7.86 -34.18
CA GLN A 97 5.90 -9.31 -34.27
C GLN A 97 5.59 -9.83 -35.67
N GLU A 98 4.53 -9.35 -36.30
CA GLU A 98 4.15 -9.82 -37.64
C GLU A 98 5.18 -9.36 -38.70
N ARG A 99 5.70 -8.15 -38.60
CA ARG A 99 6.79 -7.64 -39.43
C ARG A 99 8.04 -8.52 -39.30
N ASP A 100 8.50 -8.77 -38.08
CA ASP A 100 9.71 -9.55 -37.78
C ASP A 100 9.53 -11.02 -38.19
N ARG A 101 8.29 -11.57 -38.05
CA ARG A 101 7.94 -12.91 -38.55
C ARG A 101 8.11 -13.01 -40.08
N ILE A 102 7.60 -12.03 -40.82
CA ILE A 102 7.70 -12.04 -42.28
C ILE A 102 9.15 -11.87 -42.72
N TYR A 103 9.92 -10.99 -42.09
CA TYR A 103 11.36 -10.82 -42.39
C TYR A 103 12.19 -12.08 -42.09
N SER A 104 11.73 -12.94 -41.18
CA SER A 104 12.41 -14.20 -40.88
C SER A 104 12.12 -15.33 -41.86
N LEU A 105 11.22 -15.15 -42.83
CA LEU A 105 10.91 -16.15 -43.86
C LEU A 105 12.08 -16.32 -44.81
N ALA A 106 12.45 -17.56 -45.11
CA ALA A 106 13.53 -17.88 -46.05
C ALA A 106 13.23 -17.42 -47.49
N GLU A 107 11.95 -17.43 -47.87
CA GLU A 107 11.45 -16.90 -49.15
C GLU A 107 10.21 -16.06 -48.88
N MET A 108 10.19 -14.82 -49.34
CA MET A 108 9.04 -13.92 -49.26
C MET A 108 8.21 -14.05 -50.52
N SER A 109 6.90 -14.22 -50.38
CA SER A 109 5.95 -14.11 -51.52
C SER A 109 5.71 -12.62 -51.86
N GLU A 110 5.15 -12.35 -53.02
CA GLU A 110 4.76 -11.01 -53.44
C GLU A 110 3.69 -10.41 -52.51
N GLU A 111 2.81 -11.26 -51.98
CA GLU A 111 1.80 -10.90 -50.96
C GLU A 111 2.45 -10.52 -49.60
N ASP A 112 3.47 -11.30 -49.17
CA ASP A 112 4.25 -10.96 -47.96
C ASP A 112 5.00 -9.65 -48.09
N GLY A 113 5.56 -9.36 -49.27
CA GLY A 113 6.23 -8.12 -49.57
C GLY A 113 5.32 -6.88 -49.49
N MET A 114 4.07 -6.98 -50.01
CA MET A 114 3.08 -5.92 -49.84
C MET A 114 2.66 -5.74 -48.38
N LYS A 115 2.43 -6.84 -47.67
CA LYS A 115 2.04 -6.81 -46.25
C LYS A 115 3.13 -6.17 -45.39
N VAL A 116 4.39 -6.50 -45.62
CA VAL A 116 5.52 -5.86 -44.91
C VAL A 116 5.58 -4.35 -45.17
N ALA A 117 5.35 -3.91 -46.40
CA ALA A 117 5.33 -2.49 -46.70
C ALA A 117 4.23 -1.73 -45.92
N ASP A 118 3.04 -2.32 -45.80
CA ASP A 118 1.95 -1.74 -45.02
C ASP A 118 2.29 -1.75 -43.51
N LEU A 119 2.89 -2.82 -43.00
CA LEU A 119 3.32 -2.93 -41.59
C LEU A 119 4.43 -1.93 -41.25
N GLU A 120 5.36 -1.65 -42.19
CA GLU A 120 6.41 -0.62 -42.02
C GLU A 120 5.82 0.79 -41.91
N VAL A 121 4.77 1.09 -42.66
CA VAL A 121 4.07 2.37 -42.53
C VAL A 121 3.40 2.47 -41.16
N GLN A 122 2.66 1.44 -40.75
CA GLN A 122 2.02 1.42 -39.42
C GLN A 122 3.04 1.51 -38.29
N PHE A 123 4.16 0.79 -38.41
CA PHE A 123 5.24 0.80 -37.42
C PHE A 123 5.88 2.20 -37.30
N ALA A 124 6.08 2.88 -38.42
CA ALA A 124 6.59 4.24 -38.42
C ALA A 124 5.61 5.26 -37.84
N GLU A 125 4.30 5.11 -38.14
CA GLU A 125 3.24 6.00 -37.61
C GLU A 125 3.10 5.88 -36.09
N MET A 126 3.42 4.70 -35.51
CA MET A 126 3.42 4.45 -34.06
C MET A 126 4.77 4.73 -33.39
N ASP A 127 5.69 5.46 -34.04
CA ASP A 127 7.05 5.69 -33.50
C ASP A 127 7.85 4.41 -33.21
N GLY A 128 7.56 3.33 -33.89
CA GLY A 128 8.13 2.01 -33.64
C GLY A 128 9.66 1.95 -33.66
N TYR A 129 10.31 2.75 -34.50
CA TYR A 129 11.78 2.83 -34.55
C TYR A 129 12.40 3.44 -33.29
N MET A 130 11.64 4.20 -32.51
CA MET A 130 12.09 4.78 -31.25
C MET A 130 11.64 3.97 -30.04
N ALA A 131 10.89 2.88 -30.25
CA ALA A 131 10.27 2.10 -29.18
C ALA A 131 11.31 1.55 -28.19
N GLU A 132 12.41 0.96 -28.69
CA GLU A 132 13.47 0.41 -27.83
C GLU A 132 14.19 1.50 -27.02
N ALA A 133 14.44 2.67 -27.63
CA ALA A 133 15.06 3.79 -26.93
C ALA A 133 14.15 4.34 -25.83
N LYS A 134 12.87 4.57 -26.13
CA LYS A 134 11.87 5.03 -25.14
C LYS A 134 11.68 4.00 -24.01
N ALA A 135 11.60 2.72 -24.34
CA ALA A 135 11.51 1.66 -23.36
C ALA A 135 12.75 1.59 -22.46
N GLY A 136 13.95 1.73 -23.06
CA GLY A 136 15.22 1.78 -22.33
C GLY A 136 15.33 2.96 -21.37
N GLU A 137 14.87 4.15 -21.78
CA GLU A 137 14.80 5.34 -20.90
C GLU A 137 13.89 5.11 -19.69
N LEU A 138 12.71 4.52 -19.90
CA LEU A 138 11.79 4.18 -18.81
C LEU A 138 12.38 3.12 -17.87
N LEU A 139 13.04 2.09 -18.41
CA LEU A 139 13.70 1.05 -17.62
C LEU A 139 14.81 1.64 -16.74
N LEU A 140 15.64 2.52 -17.28
CA LEU A 140 16.67 3.23 -16.50
C LEU A 140 16.04 4.08 -15.39
N ALA A 141 14.96 4.78 -15.70
CA ALA A 141 14.27 5.64 -14.72
C ALA A 141 13.64 4.86 -13.56
N VAL A 142 13.18 3.61 -13.80
CA VAL A 142 12.72 2.72 -12.73
C VAL A 142 13.87 1.93 -12.08
N GLY A 143 15.11 2.20 -12.45
CA GLY A 143 16.31 1.63 -11.83
C GLY A 143 16.77 0.29 -12.42
N ILE A 144 16.25 -0.16 -13.57
CA ILE A 144 16.73 -1.37 -14.25
C ILE A 144 17.99 -1.01 -15.05
N PRO A 145 19.15 -1.59 -14.73
CA PRO A 145 20.41 -1.27 -15.42
C PRO A 145 20.40 -1.77 -16.88
N MET A 146 21.15 -1.07 -17.74
CA MET A 146 21.15 -1.31 -19.20
C MET A 146 21.53 -2.73 -19.57
N GLU A 147 22.40 -3.36 -18.78
CA GLU A 147 22.87 -4.73 -19.01
C GLU A 147 21.73 -5.76 -18.93
N GLN A 148 20.67 -5.46 -18.20
CA GLN A 148 19.50 -6.34 -18.02
C GLN A 148 18.41 -6.11 -19.07
N HIS A 149 18.44 -5.03 -19.86
CA HIS A 149 17.35 -4.67 -20.78
C HIS A 149 17.07 -5.77 -21.82
N PHE A 150 18.10 -6.44 -22.31
CA PHE A 150 18.00 -7.50 -23.31
C PHE A 150 18.04 -8.91 -22.70
N GLY A 151 18.15 -9.02 -21.37
CA GLY A 151 18.01 -10.26 -20.62
C GLY A 151 16.54 -10.69 -20.51
N LEU A 152 16.31 -11.93 -20.07
CA LEU A 152 14.96 -12.46 -19.87
C LEU A 152 14.33 -11.94 -18.57
N MET A 153 13.01 -11.77 -18.57
CA MET A 153 12.26 -11.43 -17.36
C MET A 153 12.43 -12.48 -16.25
N SER A 154 12.66 -13.76 -16.59
CA SER A 154 12.94 -14.81 -15.62
C SER A 154 14.23 -14.57 -14.81
N GLU A 155 15.20 -13.83 -15.34
CA GLU A 155 16.47 -13.50 -14.70
C GLU A 155 16.38 -12.29 -13.76
N VAL A 156 15.30 -11.51 -13.88
CA VAL A 156 15.04 -10.33 -13.05
C VAL A 156 14.51 -10.77 -11.69
N ALA A 157 15.05 -10.20 -10.61
CA ALA A 157 14.56 -10.48 -9.26
C ALA A 157 13.07 -10.07 -9.09
N PRO A 158 12.26 -10.83 -8.33
CA PRO A 158 10.80 -10.61 -8.24
C PRO A 158 10.40 -9.16 -7.95
N GLY A 159 11.00 -8.50 -6.96
CA GLY A 159 10.70 -7.10 -6.63
C GLY A 159 11.00 -6.11 -7.76
N TRP A 160 11.93 -6.43 -8.65
CA TRP A 160 12.28 -5.61 -9.81
C TRP A 160 11.36 -5.83 -11.00
N LYS A 161 10.73 -7.01 -11.10
CA LYS A 161 9.74 -7.30 -12.16
C LYS A 161 8.58 -6.31 -12.14
N LEU A 162 8.10 -5.91 -10.96
CA LEU A 162 7.04 -4.90 -10.84
C LEU A 162 7.46 -3.53 -11.43
N ARG A 163 8.73 -3.16 -11.31
CA ARG A 163 9.26 -1.93 -11.93
C ARG A 163 9.21 -2.00 -13.45
N VAL A 164 9.53 -3.16 -14.04
CA VAL A 164 9.39 -3.39 -15.48
C VAL A 164 7.94 -3.28 -15.92
N LEU A 165 6.99 -3.87 -15.16
CA LEU A 165 5.56 -3.76 -15.45
C LEU A 165 5.04 -2.32 -15.29
N LEU A 166 5.60 -1.53 -14.40
CA LEU A 166 5.30 -0.10 -14.30
C LEU A 166 5.79 0.64 -15.55
N ALA A 167 7.04 0.37 -16.00
CA ALA A 167 7.56 0.93 -17.26
C ALA A 167 6.69 0.51 -18.46
N GLN A 168 6.17 -0.72 -18.50
CA GLN A 168 5.23 -1.21 -19.52
C GLN A 168 3.96 -0.34 -19.59
N VAL A 169 3.33 -0.04 -18.45
CA VAL A 169 2.12 0.81 -18.41
C VAL A 169 2.44 2.23 -18.84
N LEU A 170 3.58 2.78 -18.42
CA LEU A 170 4.00 4.11 -18.80
C LEU A 170 4.35 4.22 -20.30
N PHE A 171 4.91 3.15 -20.87
CA PHE A 171 5.23 3.08 -22.31
C PHE A 171 3.97 3.07 -23.18
N ALA A 172 2.89 2.43 -22.72
CA ALA A 172 1.62 2.36 -23.43
C ALA A 172 1.02 3.73 -23.76
N ASP A 173 1.40 4.78 -23.01
CA ASP A 173 0.85 6.13 -23.10
C ASP A 173 -0.69 6.15 -23.22
N PRO A 174 -1.42 5.60 -22.24
CA PRO A 174 -2.85 5.39 -22.33
C PRO A 174 -3.65 6.65 -22.02
N ASP A 175 -4.90 6.70 -22.51
CA ASP A 175 -5.87 7.75 -22.15
C ASP A 175 -6.42 7.53 -20.72
N VAL A 176 -6.43 6.26 -20.29
CA VAL A 176 -6.85 5.84 -18.96
C VAL A 176 -5.83 4.88 -18.36
N MET A 177 -5.33 5.22 -17.17
CA MET A 177 -4.35 4.44 -16.44
C MET A 177 -4.92 3.92 -15.13
N LEU A 178 -4.82 2.61 -14.93
CA LEU A 178 -5.27 1.92 -13.73
C LEU A 178 -4.05 1.40 -12.96
N LEU A 179 -3.76 1.98 -11.80
CA LEU A 179 -2.58 1.66 -10.99
C LEU A 179 -3.01 1.09 -9.65
N ASP A 180 -2.67 -0.17 -9.40
CA ASP A 180 -2.94 -0.83 -8.11
C ASP A 180 -1.61 -1.02 -7.37
N GLU A 181 -1.42 -0.26 -6.28
CA GLU A 181 -0.23 -0.19 -5.44
C GLU A 181 1.08 0.06 -6.22
N PRO A 182 1.17 1.15 -7.02
CA PRO A 182 2.33 1.40 -7.88
C PRO A 182 3.61 1.75 -7.12
N THR A 183 3.51 2.14 -5.85
CA THR A 183 4.64 2.51 -4.99
C THR A 183 5.30 1.33 -4.30
N ASN A 184 4.65 0.15 -4.32
CA ASN A 184 5.20 -1.04 -3.68
C ASN A 184 6.56 -1.44 -4.28
N ASN A 185 7.51 -1.79 -3.42
CA ASN A 185 8.87 -2.18 -3.78
C ASN A 185 9.70 -1.10 -4.52
N LEU A 186 9.25 0.16 -4.54
CA LEU A 186 10.04 1.29 -5.03
C LEU A 186 10.78 1.96 -3.87
N ASP A 187 11.99 2.45 -4.14
CA ASP A 187 12.69 3.33 -3.20
C ASP A 187 12.18 4.78 -3.31
N MET A 188 12.54 5.60 -2.34
CA MET A 188 12.04 6.98 -2.22
C MET A 188 12.37 7.84 -3.44
N ASP A 189 13.51 7.63 -4.10
CA ASP A 189 13.90 8.39 -5.28
C ASP A 189 13.09 7.97 -6.51
N THR A 190 12.85 6.67 -6.67
CA THR A 190 11.97 6.14 -7.72
C THR A 190 10.51 6.57 -7.51
N ILE A 191 10.00 6.62 -6.26
CA ILE A 191 8.66 7.14 -5.97
C ILE A 191 8.55 8.61 -6.37
N ARG A 192 9.54 9.45 -6.05
CA ARG A 192 9.55 10.86 -6.46
C ARG A 192 9.53 11.01 -7.98
N TRP A 193 10.37 10.26 -8.68
CA TRP A 193 10.34 10.25 -10.15
C TRP A 193 8.97 9.82 -10.71
N LEU A 194 8.32 8.82 -10.08
CA LEU A 194 6.99 8.38 -10.47
C LEU A 194 5.94 9.49 -10.25
N GLU A 195 5.97 10.17 -9.10
CA GLU A 195 5.11 11.32 -8.81
C GLU A 195 5.24 12.40 -9.90
N ASP A 196 6.46 12.80 -10.24
CA ASP A 196 6.73 13.79 -11.28
C ASP A 196 6.23 13.31 -12.66
N THR A 197 6.48 12.03 -12.99
CA THR A 197 6.07 11.43 -14.26
C THR A 197 4.54 11.38 -14.41
N LEU A 198 3.81 10.99 -13.34
CA LEU A 198 2.35 10.94 -13.35
C LEU A 198 1.73 12.33 -13.37
N ASN A 199 2.33 13.29 -12.67
CA ASN A 199 1.87 14.69 -12.66
C ASN A 199 2.05 15.39 -14.01
N ALA A 200 3.08 15.01 -14.78
CA ALA A 200 3.32 15.56 -16.11
C ALA A 200 2.34 15.03 -17.18
N ARG A 201 1.64 13.91 -16.91
CA ARG A 201 0.73 13.28 -17.88
C ARG A 201 -0.68 13.83 -17.76
N ASN A 202 -1.33 14.01 -18.91
CA ASN A 202 -2.72 14.45 -19.00
C ASN A 202 -3.64 13.28 -19.39
N CYS A 203 -3.70 12.25 -18.56
CA CYS A 203 -4.62 11.11 -18.73
C CYS A 203 -5.49 10.92 -17.49
N THR A 204 -6.60 10.20 -17.64
CA THR A 204 -7.43 9.83 -16.50
C THR A 204 -6.74 8.72 -15.72
N MET A 205 -6.51 8.90 -14.43
CA MET A 205 -5.88 7.89 -13.59
C MET A 205 -6.80 7.44 -12.47
N ILE A 206 -6.81 6.13 -12.20
CA ILE A 206 -7.42 5.56 -11.01
C ILE A 206 -6.33 4.79 -10.28
N ILE A 207 -6.01 5.23 -9.07
CA ILE A 207 -4.84 4.80 -8.32
C ILE A 207 -5.29 4.24 -6.98
N ILE A 208 -4.92 3.01 -6.67
CA ILE A 208 -4.98 2.47 -5.30
C ILE A 208 -3.57 2.61 -4.72
N SER A 209 -3.45 3.25 -3.58
CA SER A 209 -2.19 3.30 -2.82
C SER A 209 -2.49 3.47 -1.33
N HIS A 210 -1.61 2.93 -0.51
CA HIS A 210 -1.58 3.13 0.93
C HIS A 210 -0.53 4.18 1.36
N ASP A 211 0.19 4.75 0.41
CA ASP A 211 1.11 5.86 0.63
C ASP A 211 0.37 7.20 0.62
N ARG A 212 0.23 7.81 1.80
CA ARG A 212 -0.45 9.10 1.98
C ARG A 212 0.25 10.24 1.24
N HIS A 213 1.60 10.26 1.24
CA HIS A 213 2.35 11.30 0.55
C HIS A 213 2.10 11.23 -0.95
N PHE A 214 2.20 10.04 -1.51
CA PHE A 214 1.94 9.80 -2.93
C PHE A 214 0.52 10.21 -3.35
N LEU A 215 -0.50 9.84 -2.56
CA LEU A 215 -1.88 10.25 -2.84
C LEU A 215 -2.06 11.77 -2.78
N ASN A 216 -1.41 12.45 -1.83
CA ASN A 216 -1.45 13.91 -1.73
C ASN A 216 -0.73 14.60 -2.89
N SER A 217 0.38 14.03 -3.36
CA SER A 217 1.19 14.57 -4.44
C SER A 217 0.55 14.39 -5.82
N VAL A 218 -0.09 13.24 -6.06
CA VAL A 218 -0.55 12.86 -7.40
C VAL A 218 -2.05 13.08 -7.59
N CYS A 219 -2.90 12.76 -6.60
CA CYS A 219 -4.35 12.71 -6.79
C CYS A 219 -5.00 14.09 -6.73
N THR A 220 -5.96 14.32 -7.64
CA THR A 220 -6.82 15.52 -7.68
C THR A 220 -8.20 15.27 -7.07
N HIS A 221 -8.57 14.00 -6.94
CA HIS A 221 -9.84 13.55 -6.37
C HIS A 221 -9.62 12.28 -5.55
N MET A 222 -10.45 12.09 -4.53
CA MET A 222 -10.49 10.84 -3.77
C MET A 222 -11.82 10.13 -4.02
N ALA A 223 -11.73 8.84 -4.35
CA ALA A 223 -12.87 7.94 -4.54
C ALA A 223 -12.91 6.96 -3.36
N ASP A 224 -13.85 7.15 -2.45
CA ASP A 224 -13.98 6.38 -1.22
C ASP A 224 -14.99 5.24 -1.40
N LEU A 225 -14.49 4.00 -1.38
CA LEU A 225 -15.31 2.79 -1.43
C LEU A 225 -15.56 2.29 -0.01
N ASP A 226 -16.69 2.66 0.54
CA ASP A 226 -17.09 2.29 1.90
C ASP A 226 -18.55 1.78 1.92
N TYR A 227 -18.82 0.72 2.71
CA TYR A 227 -20.14 0.07 2.81
C TYR A 227 -20.77 -0.35 1.47
N GLY A 228 -19.93 -0.69 0.49
CA GLY A 228 -20.40 -1.08 -0.83
C GLY A 228 -20.86 0.08 -1.71
N GLU A 229 -20.68 1.32 -1.27
CA GLU A 229 -20.94 2.54 -2.02
C GLU A 229 -19.63 3.22 -2.40
N LEU A 230 -19.56 3.85 -3.58
CA LEU A 230 -18.44 4.66 -4.01
C LEU A 230 -18.82 6.14 -4.02
N ARG A 231 -18.05 6.95 -3.31
CA ARG A 231 -18.25 8.41 -3.23
C ARG A 231 -16.98 9.12 -3.68
N VAL A 232 -17.14 10.11 -4.55
CA VAL A 232 -16.02 10.90 -5.05
C VAL A 232 -15.99 12.26 -4.37
N TYR A 233 -14.82 12.65 -3.90
CA TYR A 233 -14.54 13.93 -3.26
C TYR A 233 -13.48 14.67 -4.08
N PRO A 234 -13.66 15.97 -4.36
CA PRO A 234 -12.62 16.78 -4.95
C PRO A 234 -11.51 17.03 -3.92
N GLY A 235 -10.27 17.15 -4.42
CA GLY A 235 -9.11 17.41 -3.58
C GLY A 235 -8.25 16.16 -3.33
N ASN A 236 -7.13 16.38 -2.65
CA ASN A 236 -6.18 15.34 -2.28
C ASN A 236 -6.64 14.56 -1.02
N TYR A 237 -5.80 13.66 -0.54
CA TYR A 237 -6.15 12.81 0.62
C TYR A 237 -6.41 13.62 1.89
N ASP A 238 -5.62 14.66 2.18
CA ASP A 238 -5.78 15.48 3.40
C ASP A 238 -7.06 16.34 3.36
N GLU A 239 -7.38 16.87 2.19
CA GLU A 239 -8.64 17.60 1.96
C GLU A 239 -9.86 16.68 2.10
N TYR A 240 -9.77 15.46 1.56
CA TYR A 240 -10.78 14.42 1.75
C TYR A 240 -10.97 14.09 3.24
N MET A 241 -9.88 13.83 3.99
CA MET A 241 -9.98 13.49 5.42
C MET A 241 -10.64 14.60 6.22
N THR A 242 -10.33 15.86 5.89
CA THR A 242 -10.95 17.02 6.51
C THR A 242 -12.46 17.08 6.18
N ALA A 243 -12.83 16.91 4.92
CA ALA A 243 -14.22 16.93 4.47
C ALA A 243 -15.04 15.77 5.07
N ALA A 244 -14.48 14.56 5.07
CA ALA A 244 -15.12 13.36 5.62
C ALA A 244 -15.34 13.48 7.14
N SER A 245 -14.34 13.99 7.87
CA SER A 245 -14.44 14.23 9.32
C SER A 245 -15.52 15.25 9.65
N GLN A 246 -15.56 16.37 8.93
CA GLN A 246 -16.61 17.40 9.10
C GLN A 246 -18.01 16.87 8.75
N ALA A 247 -18.15 16.09 7.68
CA ALA A 247 -19.42 15.48 7.31
C ALA A 247 -19.94 14.54 8.39
N ARG A 248 -19.03 13.72 8.96
CA ARG A 248 -19.35 12.81 10.07
C ARG A 248 -19.76 13.56 11.34
N GLU A 249 -19.04 14.61 11.69
CA GLU A 249 -19.37 15.44 12.86
C GLU A 249 -20.73 16.10 12.70
N ARG A 250 -21.04 16.67 11.52
CA ARG A 250 -22.37 17.23 11.22
C ARG A 250 -23.47 16.19 11.38
N LEU A 251 -23.29 14.99 10.83
CA LEU A 251 -24.25 13.89 10.93
C LEU A 251 -24.51 13.47 12.39
N LEU A 252 -23.43 13.37 13.20
CA LEU A 252 -23.55 13.05 14.62
C LEU A 252 -24.30 14.15 15.38
N ASN A 253 -23.99 15.42 15.12
CA ASN A 253 -24.66 16.58 15.73
C ASN A 253 -26.14 16.66 15.33
N ASP A 254 -26.47 16.41 14.07
CA ASP A 254 -27.84 16.41 13.60
C ASP A 254 -28.66 15.24 14.19
N ASN A 255 -28.05 14.06 14.30
CA ASN A 255 -28.67 12.93 14.99
C ASN A 255 -28.85 13.18 16.50
N ALA A 256 -27.92 13.87 17.16
CA ALA A 256 -28.05 14.27 18.55
C ALA A 256 -29.22 15.23 18.74
N LYS A 257 -29.39 16.24 17.85
CA LYS A 257 -30.55 17.16 17.85
C LYS A 257 -31.85 16.41 17.61
N LYS A 258 -31.92 15.51 16.62
CA LYS A 258 -33.10 14.68 16.34
C LYS A 258 -33.47 13.79 17.54
N LYS A 259 -32.47 13.15 18.20
CA LYS A 259 -32.69 12.36 19.43
C LYS A 259 -33.26 13.21 20.58
N ALA A 260 -32.72 14.41 20.80
CA ALA A 260 -33.22 15.34 21.82
C ALA A 260 -34.67 15.75 21.51
N GLN A 261 -34.98 16.06 20.27
CA GLN A 261 -36.34 16.37 19.83
C GLN A 261 -37.31 15.20 20.03
N ILE A 262 -36.90 13.97 19.70
CA ILE A 262 -37.70 12.76 19.96
C ILE A 262 -37.95 12.60 21.45
N ALA A 263 -36.96 12.77 22.31
CA ALA A 263 -37.07 12.63 23.75
C ALA A 263 -38.04 13.69 24.34
N GLU A 264 -37.98 14.93 23.86
CA GLU A 264 -38.93 15.99 24.28
C GLU A 264 -40.35 15.64 23.87
N LEU A 265 -40.57 15.22 22.63
CA LEU A 265 -41.89 14.82 22.13
C LEU A 265 -42.42 13.59 22.87
N GLN A 266 -41.58 12.60 23.18
CA GLN A 266 -41.93 11.40 23.97
C GLN A 266 -42.38 11.79 25.40
N THR A 267 -41.61 12.68 26.04
CA THR A 267 -41.97 13.21 27.37
C THR A 267 -43.34 13.89 27.38
N PHE A 268 -43.60 14.69 26.33
CA PHE A 268 -44.92 15.34 26.18
C PHE A 268 -46.03 14.31 25.96
N VAL A 269 -45.84 13.34 25.07
CA VAL A 269 -46.80 12.26 24.79
C VAL A 269 -47.09 11.47 26.06
N ALA A 270 -46.05 11.03 26.79
CA ALA A 270 -46.21 10.30 28.05
C ALA A 270 -47.00 11.08 29.11
N ARG A 271 -46.74 12.40 29.21
CA ARG A 271 -47.42 13.25 30.22
C ARG A 271 -48.88 13.56 29.90
N PHE A 272 -49.26 13.63 28.61
CA PHE A 272 -50.57 14.12 28.20
C PHE A 272 -51.41 13.09 27.44
N SER A 273 -50.97 11.87 27.22
CA SER A 273 -51.71 10.81 26.52
C SER A 273 -53.03 10.44 27.20
N ALA A 274 -53.07 10.45 28.51
CA ALA A 274 -54.25 10.13 29.31
C ALA A 274 -55.21 11.33 29.54
N ASN A 275 -54.87 12.55 29.09
CA ASN A 275 -55.67 13.75 29.30
C ASN A 275 -56.60 14.00 28.11
N ALA A 276 -57.90 13.86 28.30
CA ALA A 276 -58.92 13.97 27.24
C ALA A 276 -58.83 15.28 26.44
N SER A 277 -58.51 16.43 27.08
CA SER A 277 -58.39 17.71 26.41
C SER A 277 -57.14 17.88 25.54
N LYS A 278 -56.09 17.13 25.84
CA LYS A 278 -54.78 17.17 25.14
C LYS A 278 -54.48 15.91 24.32
N ALA A 279 -55.32 14.88 24.34
CA ALA A 279 -55.14 13.63 23.64
C ALA A 279 -54.87 13.81 22.13
N LYS A 280 -55.61 14.73 21.48
CA LYS A 280 -55.42 15.07 20.06
C LYS A 280 -54.04 15.66 19.79
N GLN A 281 -53.48 16.47 20.69
CA GLN A 281 -52.16 17.05 20.58
C GLN A 281 -51.08 15.98 20.83
N ALA A 282 -51.30 15.09 21.82
CA ALA A 282 -50.40 13.97 22.07
C ALA A 282 -50.31 13.02 20.86
N THR A 283 -51.45 12.68 20.23
CA THR A 283 -51.48 11.87 18.99
C THR A 283 -50.79 12.56 17.82
N SER A 284 -50.96 13.88 17.67
CA SER A 284 -50.24 14.63 16.63
C SER A 284 -48.73 14.61 16.84
N ARG A 285 -48.25 14.73 18.09
CA ARG A 285 -46.83 14.68 18.43
C ARG A 285 -46.26 13.27 18.30
N ALA A 286 -47.03 12.22 18.62
CA ALA A 286 -46.65 10.84 18.35
C ALA A 286 -46.39 10.60 16.84
N LYS A 287 -47.27 11.10 15.98
CA LYS A 287 -47.07 11.08 14.52
C LYS A 287 -45.86 11.90 14.06
N GLN A 288 -45.45 12.93 14.78
CA GLN A 288 -44.23 13.67 14.48
C GLN A 288 -42.98 12.86 14.81
N ILE A 289 -43.01 12.08 15.91
CA ILE A 289 -41.91 11.18 16.26
C ILE A 289 -41.67 10.15 15.12
N ASP A 290 -42.76 9.54 14.60
CA ASP A 290 -42.70 8.57 13.52
C ASP A 290 -42.11 9.14 12.21
N LYS A 291 -42.21 10.46 12.03
CA LYS A 291 -41.66 11.16 10.84
C LYS A 291 -40.18 11.54 11.00
N ILE A 292 -39.67 11.61 12.22
CA ILE A 292 -38.27 11.94 12.48
C ILE A 292 -37.44 10.68 12.26
N LYS A 293 -36.84 10.58 11.09
CA LYS A 293 -35.87 9.51 10.80
C LYS A 293 -34.49 9.94 11.30
N LEU A 294 -33.88 9.10 12.13
CA LEU A 294 -32.49 9.23 12.45
C LEU A 294 -31.70 8.73 11.22
N ASP A 295 -30.72 9.51 10.81
CA ASP A 295 -29.82 9.05 9.78
C ASP A 295 -28.97 7.92 10.37
N GLU A 296 -28.84 6.85 9.61
CA GLU A 296 -28.04 5.69 10.05
C GLU A 296 -26.57 6.08 10.03
N VAL A 297 -25.99 6.27 11.21
CA VAL A 297 -24.54 6.43 11.34
C VAL A 297 -23.95 5.03 11.28
N LYS A 298 -23.63 4.57 10.07
CA LYS A 298 -22.87 3.33 9.92
C LYS A 298 -21.55 3.54 10.66
N ALA A 299 -21.19 2.65 11.57
CA ALA A 299 -19.87 2.67 12.20
C ALA A 299 -18.83 2.46 11.08
N SER A 300 -17.76 3.27 11.01
CA SER A 300 -16.79 3.14 9.91
C SER A 300 -16.39 1.68 9.70
N SER A 301 -16.36 1.21 8.45
CA SER A 301 -15.81 -0.11 8.12
C SER A 301 -14.31 -0.15 8.37
N ARG A 302 -13.69 1.02 8.44
CA ARG A 302 -12.29 1.21 8.78
C ARG A 302 -12.12 1.08 10.29
N GLN A 303 -11.46 0.03 10.71
CA GLN A 303 -11.17 -0.22 12.11
C GLN A 303 -9.66 -0.14 12.30
N ASN A 304 -9.25 0.61 13.31
CA ASN A 304 -7.85 0.74 13.67
C ASN A 304 -7.47 -0.41 14.61
N PRO A 305 -6.44 -1.22 14.30
CA PRO A 305 -5.92 -2.16 15.26
C PRO A 305 -5.34 -1.42 16.46
N PHE A 306 -5.50 -1.99 17.64
CA PHE A 306 -4.95 -1.40 18.85
C PHE A 306 -3.53 -1.91 19.07
N ILE A 307 -2.55 -1.15 18.60
CA ILE A 307 -1.12 -1.46 18.74
C ILE A 307 -0.54 -0.66 19.91
N ARG A 308 0.16 -1.35 20.80
CA ARG A 308 0.91 -0.72 21.89
C ARG A 308 2.08 -1.60 22.29
N PHE A 309 3.28 -1.09 22.13
CA PHE A 309 4.49 -1.77 22.53
C PHE A 309 4.85 -1.40 23.97
N GLU A 310 5.05 -2.40 24.80
CA GLU A 310 5.53 -2.29 26.16
C GLU A 310 6.92 -2.92 26.25
N GLN A 311 7.74 -2.45 27.20
CA GLN A 311 9.07 -2.98 27.43
C GLN A 311 9.06 -3.94 28.63
N SER A 312 9.74 -5.07 28.52
CA SER A 312 9.94 -5.98 29.65
C SER A 312 10.91 -5.43 30.70
N LYS A 313 11.95 -4.69 30.24
CA LYS A 313 12.97 -4.06 31.07
C LYS A 313 13.44 -2.75 30.42
N GLU A 314 13.73 -1.75 31.23
CA GLU A 314 14.36 -0.53 30.75
C GLU A 314 15.87 -0.76 30.54
N LEU A 315 16.41 -0.17 29.48
CA LEU A 315 17.85 -0.14 29.22
C LEU A 315 18.44 1.22 29.61
N PHE A 316 19.73 1.23 29.87
CA PHE A 316 20.44 2.44 30.28
C PHE A 316 21.69 2.64 29.43
N ARG A 317 21.98 3.89 29.08
CA ARG A 317 23.13 4.34 28.27
C ARG A 317 23.07 3.86 26.83
N ASN A 318 24.01 2.98 26.44
CA ASN A 318 24.14 2.53 25.06
C ASN A 318 23.23 1.35 24.78
N ALA A 319 22.48 1.44 23.68
CA ALA A 319 21.64 0.39 23.17
C ALA A 319 22.45 -0.62 22.34
N LEU A 320 23.28 -0.09 21.44
CA LEU A 320 24.10 -0.86 20.50
C LEU A 320 25.42 -0.14 20.27
N ILE A 321 26.50 -0.91 20.24
CA ILE A 321 27.83 -0.46 19.82
C ILE A 321 28.23 -1.27 18.59
N VAL A 322 28.67 -0.60 17.54
CA VAL A 322 29.14 -1.20 16.27
C VAL A 322 30.56 -0.74 16.02
N GLU A 323 31.46 -1.72 15.76
CA GLU A 323 32.89 -1.47 15.54
C GLU A 323 33.36 -2.14 14.25
N ASN A 324 33.78 -1.31 13.29
CA ASN A 324 34.32 -1.74 11.98
C ASN A 324 33.49 -2.77 11.24
N LEU A 325 32.17 -2.70 11.38
CA LEU A 325 31.23 -3.65 10.79
C LEU A 325 31.24 -3.53 9.27
N SER A 326 31.49 -4.65 8.60
CA SER A 326 31.39 -4.78 7.14
C SER A 326 30.54 -5.98 6.80
N GLN A 327 29.69 -5.85 5.78
CA GLN A 327 28.82 -6.92 5.36
C GLN A 327 28.62 -6.90 3.84
N GLY A 328 28.46 -8.08 3.27
CA GLY A 328 28.24 -8.31 1.85
C GLY A 328 28.27 -9.79 1.54
N PHE A 329 28.01 -10.14 0.27
CA PHE A 329 28.04 -11.53 -0.19
C PHE A 329 29.33 -11.81 -0.97
N GLU A 330 29.37 -11.55 -2.27
CA GLU A 330 30.59 -11.63 -3.07
C GLU A 330 31.45 -10.38 -2.87
N GLU A 331 30.81 -9.20 -2.93
CA GLU A 331 31.42 -7.90 -2.64
C GLU A 331 30.83 -7.29 -1.37
N ASP A 332 31.51 -6.31 -0.79
CA ASP A 332 31.01 -5.58 0.37
C ASP A 332 29.88 -4.63 -0.05
N LEU A 333 28.70 -4.83 0.54
CA LEU A 333 27.57 -3.90 0.43
C LEU A 333 27.84 -2.62 1.21
N PHE A 334 28.51 -2.74 2.35
CA PHE A 334 29.07 -1.63 3.12
C PHE A 334 30.27 -2.10 3.95
N ALA A 335 31.17 -1.18 4.26
CA ALA A 335 32.40 -1.48 4.96
C ALA A 335 32.72 -0.45 6.07
N ASN A 336 33.42 -0.94 7.11
CA ASN A 336 33.97 -0.13 8.21
C ASN A 336 32.95 0.78 8.91
N PHE A 337 31.73 0.28 9.12
CA PHE A 337 30.71 1.02 9.83
C PHE A 337 31.02 1.07 11.34
N ASN A 338 31.07 2.26 11.90
CA ASN A 338 31.28 2.52 13.32
C ASN A 338 30.20 3.43 13.84
N ALA A 339 29.49 3.01 14.89
CA ALA A 339 28.46 3.83 15.52
C ALA A 339 28.17 3.40 16.95
N ILE A 340 27.73 4.34 17.76
CA ILE A 340 27.15 4.08 19.09
C ILE A 340 25.73 4.64 19.07
N PHE A 341 24.79 3.78 19.42
CA PHE A 341 23.38 4.12 19.51
C PHE A 341 22.95 4.16 20.97
N GLU A 342 22.24 5.23 21.32
CA GLU A 342 21.73 5.44 22.67
C GLU A 342 20.34 4.83 22.83
N VAL A 343 19.96 4.56 24.07
CA VAL A 343 18.62 4.06 24.39
C VAL A 343 17.56 5.11 24.05
N GLY A 344 16.49 4.68 23.37
CA GLY A 344 15.39 5.55 22.97
C GLY A 344 15.59 6.25 21.63
N GLU A 345 16.73 6.06 20.94
CA GLU A 345 16.89 6.55 19.57
C GLU A 345 15.96 5.80 18.62
N ARG A 346 15.45 6.52 17.62
CA ARG A 346 14.67 5.99 16.50
C ARG A 346 15.48 6.17 15.23
N VAL A 347 16.07 5.07 14.79
CA VAL A 347 17.07 5.05 13.72
C VAL A 347 16.40 4.56 12.44
N ALA A 348 16.22 5.46 11.47
CA ALA A 348 15.79 5.08 10.14
C ALA A 348 16.99 4.71 9.26
N ILE A 349 16.93 3.56 8.59
CA ILE A 349 17.92 3.11 7.62
C ILE A 349 17.34 3.36 6.23
N ILE A 350 18.00 4.22 5.45
CA ILE A 350 17.55 4.64 4.12
C ILE A 350 18.62 4.36 3.06
N GLY A 351 18.21 4.36 1.80
CA GLY A 351 19.06 4.14 0.62
C GLY A 351 18.30 3.47 -0.50
N GLU A 352 18.91 3.36 -1.66
CA GLU A 352 18.36 2.70 -2.84
C GLU A 352 18.03 1.22 -2.56
N ASN A 353 17.25 0.59 -3.43
CA ASN A 353 17.00 -0.83 -3.30
C ASN A 353 18.26 -1.64 -3.65
N GLY A 354 18.51 -2.70 -2.86
CA GLY A 354 19.66 -3.57 -3.04
C GLY A 354 20.97 -3.11 -2.38
N VAL A 355 21.04 -1.91 -1.78
CA VAL A 355 22.26 -1.38 -1.15
C VAL A 355 22.64 -2.06 0.18
N GLY A 356 21.78 -2.93 0.73
CA GLY A 356 22.10 -3.69 1.94
C GLY A 356 21.35 -3.26 3.21
N LYS A 357 20.22 -2.52 3.11
CA LYS A 357 19.40 -2.12 4.28
C LYS A 357 18.90 -3.31 5.08
N THR A 358 18.20 -4.24 4.43
CA THR A 358 17.73 -5.52 5.00
C THR A 358 18.90 -6.35 5.53
N THR A 359 20.03 -6.37 4.80
CA THR A 359 21.25 -7.10 5.21
C THR A 359 21.82 -6.54 6.51
N LEU A 360 21.84 -5.21 6.68
CA LEU A 360 22.25 -4.58 7.93
C LEU A 360 21.30 -4.96 9.09
N LEU A 361 19.98 -4.88 8.89
CA LEU A 361 19.01 -5.29 9.92
C LEU A 361 19.15 -6.78 10.28
N ASN A 362 19.28 -7.66 9.29
CA ASN A 362 19.48 -9.10 9.51
C ASN A 362 20.78 -9.39 10.29
N THR A 363 21.86 -8.65 10.00
CA THR A 363 23.11 -8.75 10.74
C THR A 363 22.90 -8.33 12.20
N LEU A 364 22.27 -7.17 12.43
CA LEU A 364 21.98 -6.69 13.78
C LEU A 364 20.99 -7.58 14.54
N ALA A 365 20.04 -8.21 13.84
CA ALA A 365 19.13 -9.20 14.42
C ALA A 365 19.80 -10.55 14.75
N GLY A 366 21.05 -10.76 14.30
CA GLY A 366 21.77 -12.02 14.49
C GLY A 366 21.33 -13.14 13.55
N VAL A 367 20.60 -12.81 12.49
CA VAL A 367 20.20 -13.75 11.42
C VAL A 367 21.38 -14.03 10.48
N LEU A 368 22.22 -13.01 10.24
CA LEU A 368 23.44 -13.09 9.45
C LEU A 368 24.66 -12.80 10.32
N GLU A 369 25.72 -13.58 10.17
CA GLU A 369 27.01 -13.26 10.77
C GLU A 369 27.71 -12.15 9.99
N PRO A 370 28.33 -11.16 10.67
CA PRO A 370 29.08 -10.11 9.98
C PRO A 370 30.28 -10.69 9.24
N ARG A 371 30.61 -10.13 8.08
CA ARG A 371 31.79 -10.52 7.30
C ARG A 371 33.09 -10.10 8.00
N SER A 372 33.08 -8.91 8.63
CA SER A 372 34.14 -8.42 9.50
C SER A 372 33.61 -7.38 10.47
N GLY A 373 34.41 -7.11 11.53
CA GLY A 373 33.99 -6.22 12.61
C GLY A 373 33.08 -6.92 13.62
N GLU A 374 32.59 -6.17 14.57
CA GLU A 374 31.71 -6.69 15.62
C GLU A 374 30.63 -5.68 16.01
N PHE A 375 29.57 -6.17 16.60
CA PHE A 375 28.56 -5.33 17.24
C PHE A 375 28.14 -5.95 18.57
N LYS A 376 27.75 -5.10 19.51
CA LYS A 376 27.37 -5.53 20.84
C LYS A 376 26.13 -4.81 21.31
N TRP A 377 25.07 -5.59 21.55
CA TRP A 377 23.87 -5.11 22.21
C TRP A 377 24.08 -4.94 23.71
N SER A 378 23.30 -4.08 24.33
CA SER A 378 23.24 -3.96 25.80
C SER A 378 22.93 -5.32 26.45
N GLU A 379 23.45 -5.60 27.64
CA GLU A 379 23.32 -6.90 28.33
C GLU A 379 21.86 -7.37 28.55
N ASN A 380 20.93 -6.43 28.72
CA ASN A 380 19.50 -6.71 28.92
C ASN A 380 18.66 -6.47 27.64
N ALA A 381 19.29 -6.43 26.46
CA ALA A 381 18.58 -6.24 25.22
C ALA A 381 17.64 -7.42 24.97
N ASN A 382 16.36 -7.10 24.78
CA ASN A 382 15.31 -8.02 24.32
C ASN A 382 14.87 -7.51 22.94
N ILE A 383 15.30 -8.21 21.89
CA ILE A 383 15.15 -7.79 20.51
C ILE A 383 13.86 -8.40 19.94
N GLY A 384 12.98 -7.53 19.45
CA GLY A 384 11.86 -7.91 18.60
C GLY A 384 12.18 -7.59 17.16
N TYR A 385 12.12 -8.59 16.29
CA TYR A 385 12.41 -8.43 14.87
C TYR A 385 11.15 -8.65 14.03
N TYR A 386 10.83 -7.65 13.19
CA TYR A 386 9.82 -7.72 12.15
C TYR A 386 10.56 -7.80 10.81
N ALA A 387 10.64 -9.00 10.24
CA ALA A 387 11.32 -9.24 8.98
C ALA A 387 10.46 -8.79 7.78
N GLN A 388 11.07 -8.51 6.65
CA GLN A 388 10.38 -8.19 5.40
C GLN A 388 9.65 -9.41 4.82
N ASP A 389 10.30 -10.58 4.82
CA ASP A 389 9.69 -11.85 4.40
C ASP A 389 9.23 -12.66 5.61
N HIS A 390 7.95 -12.95 5.66
CA HIS A 390 7.29 -13.66 6.76
C HIS A 390 6.85 -15.07 6.39
N ALA A 391 7.11 -15.54 5.17
CA ALA A 391 6.61 -16.83 4.68
C ALA A 391 6.99 -17.97 5.62
N HIS A 392 8.17 -17.90 6.20
CA HIS A 392 8.65 -18.91 7.16
C HIS A 392 7.85 -18.92 8.47
N ASP A 393 7.43 -17.76 8.98
CA ASP A 393 6.65 -17.66 10.23
C ASP A 393 5.27 -18.34 10.12
N PHE A 394 4.72 -18.44 8.92
CA PHE A 394 3.39 -19.01 8.63
C PHE A 394 3.42 -20.33 7.85
N ALA A 395 4.58 -21.01 7.81
CA ALA A 395 4.75 -22.26 7.06
C ALA A 395 3.99 -23.45 7.66
N GLU A 396 3.83 -23.49 8.98
CA GLU A 396 3.11 -24.55 9.68
C GLU A 396 1.58 -24.36 9.60
N ASP A 397 0.85 -25.48 9.47
CA ASP A 397 -0.62 -25.45 9.43
C ASP A 397 -1.19 -25.50 10.84
N MET A 398 -1.48 -24.33 11.37
CA MET A 398 -2.10 -24.16 12.70
C MET A 398 -3.11 -23.02 12.71
N ASN A 399 -4.03 -23.00 13.65
CA ASN A 399 -4.97 -21.89 13.79
C ASN A 399 -4.29 -20.66 14.44
N LEU A 400 -4.92 -19.49 14.31
CA LEU A 400 -4.37 -18.24 14.80
C LEU A 400 -4.12 -18.23 16.31
N THR A 401 -4.99 -18.89 17.08
CA THR A 401 -4.86 -18.95 18.55
C THR A 401 -3.65 -19.77 18.96
N ASP A 402 -3.43 -20.92 18.33
CA ASP A 402 -2.28 -21.78 18.62
C ASP A 402 -0.99 -21.12 18.18
N TRP A 403 -1.00 -20.48 16.99
CA TRP A 403 0.15 -19.75 16.49
C TRP A 403 0.56 -18.61 17.44
N MET A 404 -0.38 -17.75 17.83
CA MET A 404 -0.12 -16.64 18.75
C MET A 404 0.27 -17.16 20.15
N GLY A 405 -0.30 -18.30 20.56
CA GLY A 405 -0.03 -18.94 21.84
C GLY A 405 1.40 -19.39 22.09
N GLN A 406 2.22 -19.53 21.02
CA GLN A 406 3.64 -19.90 21.12
C GLN A 406 4.48 -18.84 21.85
N TRP A 407 4.04 -17.57 21.84
CA TRP A 407 4.75 -16.44 22.46
C TRP A 407 4.17 -16.00 23.81
N ARG A 408 3.34 -16.86 24.46
CA ARG A 408 2.84 -16.61 25.81
C ARG A 408 3.99 -16.48 26.80
N GLN A 409 3.88 -15.48 27.67
CA GLN A 409 4.76 -15.34 28.81
C GLN A 409 4.30 -16.27 29.94
N GLU A 410 5.18 -16.54 30.91
CA GLU A 410 4.83 -17.31 32.09
C GLU A 410 3.71 -16.61 32.86
N GLY A 411 2.58 -17.32 33.05
CA GLY A 411 1.36 -16.78 33.68
C GLY A 411 0.28 -16.27 32.73
N ASP A 412 0.53 -16.19 31.43
CA ASP A 412 -0.49 -15.82 30.44
C ASP A 412 -1.45 -17.02 30.19
N ASP A 413 -2.74 -16.73 30.20
CA ASP A 413 -3.79 -17.68 29.84
C ASP A 413 -4.25 -17.51 28.37
N GLU A 414 -5.15 -18.38 27.93
CA GLU A 414 -5.73 -18.31 26.59
C GLU A 414 -6.52 -17.03 26.37
N GLN A 415 -7.06 -16.42 27.43
CA GLN A 415 -7.81 -15.17 27.32
C GLN A 415 -6.89 -13.99 26.93
N VAL A 416 -5.65 -14.00 27.41
CA VAL A 416 -4.62 -13.03 27.00
C VAL A 416 -4.36 -13.14 25.50
N VAL A 417 -4.15 -14.36 24.97
CA VAL A 417 -3.95 -14.61 23.54
C VAL A 417 -5.12 -14.07 22.71
N ARG A 418 -6.35 -14.40 23.10
CA ARG A 418 -7.56 -13.92 22.43
C ARG A 418 -7.71 -12.40 22.49
N SER A 419 -7.27 -11.78 23.60
CA SER A 419 -7.25 -10.32 23.72
C SER A 419 -6.30 -9.67 22.71
N PHE A 420 -5.10 -10.22 22.49
CA PHE A 420 -4.16 -9.72 21.47
C PHE A 420 -4.71 -9.92 20.06
N LEU A 421 -5.29 -11.07 19.75
CA LEU A 421 -5.95 -11.32 18.46
C LEU A 421 -7.09 -10.32 18.22
N GLY A 422 -7.93 -10.07 19.23
CA GLY A 422 -9.00 -9.07 19.13
C GLY A 422 -8.49 -7.65 18.92
N ARG A 423 -7.37 -7.25 19.57
CA ARG A 423 -6.68 -5.97 19.32
C ARG A 423 -6.19 -5.85 17.89
N MET A 424 -5.78 -6.97 17.28
CA MET A 424 -5.35 -7.06 15.87
C MET A 424 -6.53 -7.26 14.91
N LEU A 425 -7.76 -7.05 15.35
CA LEU A 425 -9.00 -7.10 14.55
C LEU A 425 -9.39 -8.51 14.07
N PHE A 426 -8.89 -9.57 14.71
CA PHE A 426 -9.34 -10.93 14.42
C PHE A 426 -10.59 -11.28 15.25
N GLY A 427 -11.68 -11.57 14.54
CA GLY A 427 -12.97 -11.94 15.14
C GLY A 427 -13.00 -13.40 15.61
N GLN A 428 -14.11 -13.79 16.26
CA GLN A 428 -14.29 -15.15 16.79
C GLN A 428 -14.24 -16.25 15.71
N ASP A 429 -14.65 -15.94 14.49
CA ASP A 429 -14.60 -16.88 13.38
C ASP A 429 -13.20 -16.93 12.74
N ASP A 430 -12.47 -15.82 12.78
CA ASP A 430 -11.13 -15.72 12.20
C ASP A 430 -10.10 -16.51 13.00
N ILE A 431 -10.19 -16.50 14.33
CA ILE A 431 -9.21 -17.17 15.22
C ILE A 431 -9.10 -18.69 14.97
N LYS A 432 -10.08 -19.29 14.30
CA LYS A 432 -10.11 -20.71 13.93
C LYS A 432 -9.52 -21.00 12.55
N LYS A 433 -9.28 -19.97 11.74
CA LYS A 433 -8.67 -20.12 10.41
C LYS A 433 -7.23 -20.58 10.54
N SER A 434 -6.74 -21.27 9.52
CA SER A 434 -5.31 -21.58 9.40
C SER A 434 -4.51 -20.30 9.09
N VAL A 435 -3.34 -20.19 9.68
CA VAL A 435 -2.42 -19.07 9.38
C VAL A 435 -2.00 -19.01 7.90
N LYS A 436 -2.08 -20.14 7.19
CA LYS A 436 -1.73 -20.23 5.75
C LYS A 436 -2.67 -19.47 4.82
N VAL A 437 -3.90 -19.21 5.24
CA VAL A 437 -4.90 -18.52 4.41
C VAL A 437 -4.94 -17.02 4.65
N LEU A 438 -4.06 -16.51 5.50
CA LEU A 438 -4.00 -15.09 5.83
C LEU A 438 -3.45 -14.27 4.65
N SER A 439 -4.08 -13.13 4.38
CA SER A 439 -3.53 -12.10 3.49
C SER A 439 -2.27 -11.46 4.09
N GLY A 440 -1.42 -10.84 3.24
CA GLY A 440 -0.21 -10.17 3.72
C GLY A 440 -0.45 -9.15 4.83
N GLY A 441 -1.51 -8.35 4.75
CA GLY A 441 -1.89 -7.42 5.81
C GLY A 441 -2.35 -8.10 7.11
N GLU A 442 -3.03 -9.25 7.02
CA GLU A 442 -3.39 -10.06 8.19
C GLU A 442 -2.15 -10.69 8.83
N GLN A 443 -1.21 -11.19 8.02
CA GLN A 443 0.08 -11.69 8.51
C GLN A 443 0.87 -10.60 9.23
N GLY A 444 0.96 -9.39 8.67
CA GLY A 444 1.57 -8.24 9.31
C GLY A 444 0.96 -7.92 10.68
N ARG A 445 -0.37 -7.91 10.79
CA ARG A 445 -1.05 -7.71 12.08
C ARG A 445 -0.76 -8.83 13.08
N MET A 446 -0.68 -10.09 12.64
CA MET A 446 -0.28 -11.22 13.51
C MET A 446 1.12 -11.02 14.06
N LEU A 447 2.08 -10.61 13.24
CA LEU A 447 3.46 -10.33 13.67
C LEU A 447 3.55 -9.17 14.66
N LEU A 448 2.76 -8.11 14.45
CA LEU A 448 2.66 -7.03 15.45
C LEU A 448 2.10 -7.53 16.78
N GLY A 449 1.11 -8.42 16.75
CA GLY A 449 0.59 -9.09 17.93
C GLY A 449 1.65 -9.92 18.66
N LYS A 450 2.46 -10.70 17.92
CA LYS A 450 3.62 -11.44 18.42
C LYS A 450 4.61 -10.51 19.13
N LEU A 451 4.98 -9.39 18.49
CA LEU A 451 5.90 -8.42 19.06
C LEU A 451 5.35 -7.76 20.33
N MET A 452 4.05 -7.45 20.38
CA MET A 452 3.44 -6.90 21.58
C MET A 452 3.45 -7.90 22.75
N MET A 453 3.26 -9.19 22.49
CA MET A 453 3.36 -10.24 23.53
C MET A 453 4.80 -10.42 24.03
N HIS A 454 5.79 -10.30 23.14
CA HIS A 454 7.20 -10.47 23.48
C HIS A 454 7.76 -9.32 24.34
N LYS A 455 7.11 -8.15 24.33
CA LYS A 455 7.52 -6.93 25.07
C LYS A 455 8.99 -6.56 24.90
N PRO A 456 9.48 -6.40 23.68
CA PRO A 456 10.88 -6.06 23.40
C PRO A 456 11.22 -4.67 23.91
N ASN A 457 12.49 -4.45 24.26
CA ASN A 457 13.03 -3.11 24.53
C ASN A 457 13.86 -2.56 23.36
N MET A 458 14.09 -3.40 22.37
CA MET A 458 14.69 -3.10 21.08
C MET A 458 13.79 -3.61 19.97
N LEU A 459 13.39 -2.76 19.05
CA LEU A 459 12.62 -3.13 17.86
C LEU A 459 13.48 -2.94 16.62
N LEU A 460 13.56 -3.99 15.80
CA LEU A 460 14.09 -3.94 14.44
C LEU A 460 12.94 -4.21 13.49
N MET A 461 12.67 -3.31 12.54
CA MET A 461 11.54 -3.44 11.62
C MET A 461 11.99 -3.20 10.18
N ASP A 462 11.76 -4.19 9.33
CA ASP A 462 12.09 -4.12 7.91
C ASP A 462 10.82 -3.98 7.09
N GLU A 463 10.59 -2.79 6.52
CA GLU A 463 9.43 -2.41 5.73
C GLU A 463 8.08 -2.77 6.41
N PRO A 464 7.84 -2.34 7.66
CA PRO A 464 6.66 -2.75 8.42
C PRO A 464 5.34 -2.20 7.86
N THR A 465 5.41 -1.19 6.99
CA THR A 465 4.23 -0.56 6.37
C THR A 465 3.75 -1.30 5.12
N ASN A 466 4.57 -2.19 4.55
CA ASN A 466 4.21 -2.94 3.35
C ASN A 466 2.98 -3.82 3.58
N HIS A 467 2.07 -3.82 2.61
CA HIS A 467 0.81 -4.58 2.64
C HIS A 467 -0.18 -4.21 3.74
N MET A 468 0.10 -3.17 4.55
CA MET A 468 -0.82 -2.67 5.56
C MET A 468 -1.79 -1.65 4.97
N ASP A 469 -3.03 -1.63 5.49
CA ASP A 469 -3.94 -0.52 5.22
C ASP A 469 -3.53 0.75 5.97
N MET A 470 -4.04 1.88 5.51
CA MET A 470 -3.71 3.19 6.10
C MET A 470 -4.02 3.26 7.60
N GLU A 471 -5.10 2.65 8.03
CA GLU A 471 -5.54 2.58 9.42
C GLU A 471 -4.54 1.81 10.29
N SER A 472 -3.99 0.71 9.77
CA SER A 472 -2.94 -0.07 10.45
C SER A 472 -1.61 0.69 10.49
N ILE A 473 -1.23 1.38 9.39
CA ILE A 473 -0.03 2.21 9.34
C ILE A 473 -0.11 3.34 10.36
N GLU A 474 -1.24 4.06 10.44
CA GLU A 474 -1.44 5.14 11.41
C GLU A 474 -1.40 4.64 12.86
N SER A 475 -2.01 3.47 13.11
CA SER A 475 -1.98 2.84 14.43
C SER A 475 -0.56 2.41 14.82
N LEU A 476 0.21 1.85 13.88
CA LEU A 476 1.60 1.47 14.07
C LEU A 476 2.47 2.71 14.34
N ASN A 477 2.31 3.76 13.53
CA ASN A 477 3.03 5.01 13.69
C ASN A 477 2.82 5.59 15.09
N THR A 478 1.56 5.73 15.52
CA THR A 478 1.20 6.21 16.86
C THR A 478 1.79 5.34 17.97
N ALA A 479 1.79 4.01 17.79
CA ALA A 479 2.37 3.09 18.77
C ALA A 479 3.89 3.24 18.88
N LEU A 480 4.59 3.45 17.76
CA LEU A 480 6.04 3.65 17.73
C LEU A 480 6.46 5.03 18.23
N GLU A 481 5.66 6.07 18.01
CA GLU A 481 5.87 7.39 18.62
C GLU A 481 5.84 7.33 20.16
N GLN A 482 4.95 6.50 20.71
CA GLN A 482 4.79 6.32 22.16
C GLN A 482 5.77 5.29 22.75
N TYR A 483 6.43 4.50 21.91
CA TYR A 483 7.36 3.48 22.33
C TYR A 483 8.64 4.10 22.93
N LYS A 484 8.99 3.65 24.13
CA LYS A 484 10.14 4.19 24.90
C LYS A 484 11.46 3.45 24.63
N GLY A 485 11.41 2.32 23.95
CA GLY A 485 12.59 1.55 23.58
C GLY A 485 13.32 2.13 22.38
N THR A 486 14.39 1.47 21.98
CA THR A 486 15.14 1.83 20.77
C THR A 486 14.55 1.15 19.56
N LEU A 487 14.43 1.90 18.48
CA LEU A 487 13.86 1.45 17.22
C LEU A 487 14.87 1.60 16.08
N PHE A 488 15.09 0.51 15.34
CA PHE A 488 15.76 0.53 14.04
C PHE A 488 14.73 0.11 13.00
N PHE A 489 14.59 0.89 11.93
CA PHE A 489 13.61 0.53 10.91
C PHE A 489 14.05 0.95 9.51
N VAL A 490 13.63 0.17 8.54
CA VAL A 490 13.67 0.49 7.12
C VAL A 490 12.24 0.78 6.70
N SER A 491 12.00 1.86 6.00
CA SER A 491 10.74 2.15 5.34
C SER A 491 10.92 3.08 4.14
N HIS A 492 10.11 2.89 3.12
CA HIS A 492 10.01 3.78 1.96
C HIS A 492 8.87 4.80 2.10
N ASP A 493 8.06 4.70 3.15
CA ASP A 493 7.03 5.68 3.51
C ASP A 493 7.67 6.92 4.16
N ARG A 494 7.68 8.03 3.39
CA ARG A 494 8.30 9.29 3.84
C ARG A 494 7.63 9.87 5.08
N VAL A 495 6.30 9.80 5.16
CA VAL A 495 5.55 10.32 6.31
C VAL A 495 5.90 9.52 7.56
N PHE A 496 5.99 8.20 7.43
CA PHE A 496 6.37 7.31 8.51
C PHE A 496 7.82 7.57 8.98
N VAL A 497 8.76 7.73 8.05
CA VAL A 497 10.17 8.03 8.39
C VAL A 497 10.29 9.41 9.06
N ASP A 498 9.67 10.44 8.51
CA ASP A 498 9.80 11.81 9.02
C ASP A 498 9.15 11.99 10.40
N SER A 499 8.04 11.28 10.67
CA SER A 499 7.36 11.33 11.97
C SER A 499 8.12 10.62 13.09
N LEU A 500 8.90 9.58 12.77
CA LEU A 500 9.54 8.72 13.77
C LEU A 500 11.03 8.98 13.95
N ALA A 501 11.77 9.20 12.86
CA ALA A 501 13.21 9.19 12.87
C ALA A 501 13.81 10.36 13.68
N THR A 502 14.71 10.01 14.59
CA THR A 502 15.59 10.96 15.31
C THR A 502 17.04 10.87 14.84
N ARG A 503 17.35 9.84 14.04
CA ARG A 503 18.66 9.58 13.46
C ARG A 503 18.50 8.84 12.15
N ILE A 504 19.29 9.19 11.14
CA ILE A 504 19.26 8.63 9.80
C ILE A 504 20.57 7.92 9.52
N ILE A 505 20.50 6.69 9.09
CA ILE A 505 21.61 5.90 8.57
C ILE A 505 21.38 5.71 7.07
N GLU A 506 22.13 6.45 6.25
CA GLU A 506 22.05 6.30 4.79
C GLU A 506 23.12 5.33 4.30
N ILE A 507 22.70 4.32 3.53
CA ILE A 507 23.63 3.43 2.81
C ILE A 507 23.63 3.84 1.34
N ARG A 508 24.80 4.28 0.86
CA ARG A 508 24.97 4.72 -0.53
C ARG A 508 26.39 4.44 -1.01
N ASP A 509 26.53 3.87 -2.21
CA ASP A 509 27.82 3.58 -2.85
C ASP A 509 28.80 2.84 -1.92
N GLY A 510 28.31 1.83 -1.20
CA GLY A 510 29.12 1.03 -0.27
C GLY A 510 29.55 1.74 1.01
N LYS A 511 29.04 2.96 1.26
CA LYS A 511 29.35 3.77 2.45
C LYS A 511 28.12 3.99 3.28
N ILE A 512 28.32 4.09 4.59
CA ILE A 512 27.27 4.47 5.54
C ILE A 512 27.52 5.90 6.01
N THR A 513 26.51 6.74 5.86
CA THR A 513 26.46 8.09 6.41
C THR A 513 25.54 8.09 7.64
N ASP A 514 26.03 8.59 8.76
CA ASP A 514 25.29 8.69 10.02
C ASP A 514 24.94 10.17 10.28
N PHE A 515 23.64 10.47 10.33
CA PHE A 515 23.11 11.82 10.52
C PHE A 515 22.18 11.84 11.74
N LYS A 516 22.50 12.66 12.74
CA LYS A 516 21.63 12.89 13.90
C LYS A 516 20.66 14.01 13.61
N GLY A 517 19.38 13.67 13.46
CA GLY A 517 18.30 14.59 13.14
C GLY A 517 17.13 13.88 12.48
N THR A 518 16.09 14.64 12.14
CA THR A 518 14.91 14.18 11.42
C THR A 518 15.19 13.97 9.94
N TYR A 519 14.27 13.29 9.25
CA TYR A 519 14.39 13.09 7.80
C TYR A 519 14.33 14.40 7.02
N SER A 520 13.45 15.32 7.40
CA SER A 520 13.37 16.67 6.81
C SER A 520 14.66 17.48 6.98
N GLU A 521 15.34 17.37 8.13
CA GLU A 521 16.65 18.01 8.37
C GLU A 521 17.75 17.37 7.51
N PHE A 522 17.72 16.04 7.37
CA PHE A 522 18.63 15.31 6.50
C PHE A 522 18.50 15.77 5.04
N LEU A 523 17.28 15.86 4.49
CA LEU A 523 17.04 16.33 3.13
C LEU A 523 17.58 17.74 2.90
N LYS A 524 17.32 18.67 3.84
CA LYS A 524 17.87 20.03 3.79
C LYS A 524 19.39 20.05 3.78
N SER A 525 20.03 19.16 4.55
CA SER A 525 21.50 19.05 4.56
C SER A 525 22.08 18.61 3.21
N ARG A 526 21.29 17.92 2.42
CA ARG A 526 21.62 17.48 1.04
C ARG A 526 21.22 18.50 -0.04
N GLY A 527 20.62 19.63 0.33
CA GLY A 527 20.14 20.65 -0.61
C GLY A 527 18.87 20.22 -1.37
N ILE A 528 18.13 19.27 -0.84
CA ILE A 528 16.87 18.79 -1.41
C ILE A 528 15.75 19.50 -0.65
N GLU A 529 14.95 20.32 -1.35
CA GLU A 529 13.73 20.89 -0.79
C GLU A 529 12.70 19.76 -0.63
N GLY A 530 12.18 19.60 0.60
CA GLY A 530 11.22 18.56 0.96
C GLY A 530 9.81 18.87 0.51
#